data_4829b2152484c8cf58171280f469af2d
#
_entry.id   4829b2152484c8cf58171280f469af2d
#
_cell.length_a   1.000
_cell.length_b   1.000
_cell.length_c   1.000
_cell.angle_alpha   90.00
_cell.angle_beta   90.00
_cell.angle_gamma   90.00
#
_symmetry.space_group_name_H-M   'P 1'
#
loop_
_entity.id
_entity.type
_entity.pdbx_description
1 polymer ?
#
loop_
_entity_poly.entity_id
_entity_poly.type
_entity_poly.pdbx_seq_one_letter_code
_entity_poly.pdbx_strand_id
1 'polypeptide(L)'
;MRKIVLYVSVVTLLVGAVYFLSYGQEKENAMPVLPKENAQPGPLQGYTILVDAGHGGYDGGARAGVSKVWEKEINLQMAGQFRQALEKAGARVIMTREEDKAFADKKRPDLDARLQMARDGQADMLLSVHMNQYHSAMESGPQVFYRKDQENSRLLSGCIQAAMISRLQPRKERKAMAGDYYMLSLDIPSVLVECGFLSNPEEEKMLLDDAYQKQLAEAVCEGVCEYFALKSTEKME
;
A
#
# COMPACT_ATOMS: atom_id res chain seq x y z
N MET A 1 -30.37 59.53 19.45
CA MET A 1 -29.09 58.80 19.53
C MET A 1 -28.98 57.82 20.70
N ARG A 2 -29.33 58.20 21.93
CA ARG A 2 -29.23 57.28 23.11
C ARG A 2 -30.09 56.00 23.03
N LYS A 3 -31.29 56.03 22.42
CA LYS A 3 -32.13 54.82 22.26
C LYS A 3 -31.62 53.82 21.23
N ILE A 4 -30.94 54.27 20.16
CA ILE A 4 -30.37 53.41 19.12
C ILE A 4 -29.12 52.66 19.64
N VAL A 5 -28.28 53.33 20.44
CA VAL A 5 -27.08 52.73 21.06
C VAL A 5 -27.46 51.61 22.03
N LEU A 6 -28.55 51.81 22.82
CA LEU A 6 -29.05 50.81 23.75
C LEU A 6 -29.58 49.56 23.02
N TYR A 7 -30.27 49.73 21.89
CA TYR A 7 -30.79 48.60 21.08
C TYR A 7 -29.69 47.79 20.44
N VAL A 8 -28.64 48.41 19.91
CA VAL A 8 -27.49 47.74 19.32
C VAL A 8 -26.71 46.93 20.37
N SER A 9 -26.55 47.49 21.57
CA SER A 9 -25.86 46.78 22.67
C SER A 9 -26.63 45.57 23.20
N VAL A 10 -27.98 45.63 23.25
CA VAL A 10 -28.80 44.47 23.66
C VAL A 10 -28.81 43.36 22.61
N VAL A 11 -28.85 43.71 21.31
CA VAL A 11 -28.82 42.73 20.23
C VAL A 11 -27.43 42.02 20.16
N THR A 12 -26.33 42.76 20.36
CA THR A 12 -24.98 42.15 20.37
C THR A 12 -24.78 41.20 21.56
N LEU A 13 -25.34 41.54 22.74
CA LEU A 13 -25.31 40.66 23.93
C LEU A 13 -26.16 39.39 23.73
N LEU A 14 -27.34 39.50 23.09
CA LEU A 14 -28.18 38.33 22.81
C LEU A 14 -27.57 37.41 21.77
N VAL A 15 -26.96 37.96 20.69
CA VAL A 15 -26.25 37.15 19.66
C VAL A 15 -25.02 36.47 20.26
N GLY A 16 -24.26 37.16 21.12
CA GLY A 16 -23.12 36.59 21.83
C GLY A 16 -23.52 35.46 22.79
N ALA A 17 -24.66 35.62 23.51
CA ALA A 17 -25.17 34.59 24.42
C ALA A 17 -25.66 33.34 23.67
N VAL A 18 -26.35 33.52 22.53
CA VAL A 18 -26.79 32.39 21.68
C VAL A 18 -25.59 31.67 21.08
N TYR A 19 -24.56 32.39 20.63
CA TYR A 19 -23.34 31.80 20.11
C TYR A 19 -22.56 31.04 21.18
N PHE A 20 -22.48 31.57 22.39
CA PHE A 20 -21.82 30.91 23.52
C PHE A 20 -22.56 29.66 24.00
N LEU A 21 -23.90 29.68 24.00
CA LEU A 21 -24.73 28.52 24.35
C LEU A 21 -24.67 27.42 23.27
N SER A 22 -24.66 27.77 21.97
CA SER A 22 -24.54 26.80 20.90
C SER A 22 -23.13 26.19 20.84
N TYR A 23 -22.08 26.98 21.05
CA TYR A 23 -20.69 26.48 21.06
C TYR A 23 -20.37 25.63 22.31
N GLY A 24 -21.05 25.92 23.45
CA GLY A 24 -20.94 25.10 24.67
C GLY A 24 -21.61 23.73 24.52
N GLN A 25 -22.75 23.65 23.82
CA GLN A 25 -23.49 22.40 23.61
C GLN A 25 -22.80 21.45 22.63
N GLU A 26 -22.06 21.96 21.60
CA GLU A 26 -21.29 21.10 20.72
C GLU A 26 -20.11 20.40 21.41
N LYS A 27 -19.57 20.99 22.48
CA LYS A 27 -18.49 20.33 23.25
C LYS A 27 -19.01 19.28 24.24
N GLU A 28 -20.24 19.38 24.72
CA GLU A 28 -20.82 18.39 25.65
C GLU A 28 -21.33 17.13 24.94
N ASN A 29 -21.65 17.21 23.63
CA ASN A 29 -22.13 16.08 22.85
C ASN A 29 -21.01 15.31 22.12
N ALA A 30 -19.76 15.72 22.25
CA ALA A 30 -18.65 14.85 21.85
C ALA A 30 -18.60 13.69 22.85
N MET A 31 -19.25 12.58 22.50
CA MET A 31 -19.05 11.32 23.23
C MET A 31 -17.54 11.09 23.33
N PRO A 32 -17.01 10.81 24.53
CA PRO A 32 -15.61 10.43 24.65
C PRO A 32 -15.43 9.23 23.74
N VAL A 33 -14.56 9.35 22.74
CA VAL A 33 -14.05 8.19 22.00
C VAL A 33 -13.32 7.38 23.06
N LEU A 34 -14.03 6.41 23.66
CA LEU A 34 -13.40 5.44 24.54
C LEU A 34 -12.22 4.85 23.76
N PRO A 35 -11.01 4.81 24.34
CA PRO A 35 -9.93 4.07 23.73
C PRO A 35 -10.51 2.69 23.42
N LYS A 36 -10.25 2.15 22.22
CA LYS A 36 -10.53 0.74 21.92
C LYS A 36 -9.60 -0.10 22.78
N GLU A 37 -9.92 -0.18 24.06
CA GLU A 37 -9.34 -1.10 25.01
C GLU A 37 -9.79 -2.49 24.56
N ASN A 38 -8.83 -3.36 24.20
CA ASN A 38 -8.97 -4.75 23.75
C ASN A 38 -9.15 -5.01 22.24
N ALA A 39 -8.62 -4.19 21.36
CA ALA A 39 -8.28 -4.72 20.03
C ALA A 39 -7.10 -5.70 20.21
N GLN A 40 -7.32 -6.99 19.96
CA GLN A 40 -6.22 -7.97 19.86
C GLN A 40 -5.17 -7.40 18.90
N PRO A 41 -3.86 -7.48 19.23
CA PRO A 41 -2.83 -7.00 18.34
C PRO A 41 -3.01 -7.62 16.96
N GLY A 42 -2.93 -6.80 15.91
CA GLY A 42 -3.03 -7.29 14.55
C GLY A 42 -1.92 -8.30 14.22
N PRO A 43 -2.13 -9.19 13.26
CA PRO A 43 -1.16 -10.25 12.92
C PRO A 43 0.20 -9.71 12.49
N LEU A 44 0.29 -8.44 12.08
CA LEU A 44 1.53 -7.76 11.68
C LEU A 44 2.03 -6.74 12.71
N GLN A 45 1.50 -6.76 13.93
CA GLN A 45 1.95 -5.86 14.99
C GLN A 45 3.43 -6.04 15.30
N GLY A 46 4.18 -4.93 15.29
CA GLY A 46 5.62 -4.91 15.56
C GLY A 46 6.51 -5.09 14.33
N TYR A 47 5.94 -5.41 13.17
CA TYR A 47 6.70 -5.49 11.92
C TYR A 47 6.68 -4.18 11.13
N THR A 48 7.81 -3.87 10.51
CA THR A 48 7.98 -2.73 9.60
C THR A 48 8.12 -3.25 8.17
N ILE A 49 7.27 -2.81 7.28
CA ILE A 49 7.24 -3.24 5.87
C ILE A 49 7.50 -2.04 4.97
N LEU A 50 8.54 -2.12 4.12
CA LEU A 50 8.71 -1.14 3.05
C LEU A 50 7.87 -1.56 1.85
N VAL A 51 7.00 -0.66 1.40
CA VAL A 51 6.24 -0.79 0.16
C VAL A 51 6.84 0.16 -0.87
N ASP A 52 7.42 -0.42 -1.91
CA ASP A 52 8.01 0.30 -3.01
C ASP A 52 7.01 0.44 -4.16
N ALA A 53 6.58 1.66 -4.46
CA ALA A 53 5.81 1.94 -5.67
C ALA A 53 6.78 2.06 -6.86
N GLY A 54 6.90 1.01 -7.65
CA GLY A 54 7.84 0.92 -8.77
C GLY A 54 7.76 2.09 -9.73
N HIS A 55 8.89 2.43 -10.38
CA HIS A 55 9.01 3.59 -11.28
C HIS A 55 8.75 4.94 -10.58
N GLY A 56 8.52 6.01 -11.34
CA GLY A 56 8.23 7.35 -10.84
C GLY A 56 9.09 8.44 -11.51
N GLY A 57 8.60 9.68 -11.49
CA GLY A 57 9.27 10.81 -12.11
C GLY A 57 9.54 10.58 -13.60
N TYR A 58 10.81 10.60 -14.00
CA TYR A 58 11.22 10.37 -15.38
C TYR A 58 11.01 8.94 -15.90
N ASP A 59 10.98 7.94 -14.98
CA ASP A 59 10.74 6.54 -15.33
C ASP A 59 9.23 6.24 -15.28
N GLY A 60 8.60 6.21 -16.44
CA GLY A 60 7.17 5.89 -16.55
C GLY A 60 6.82 4.42 -16.36
N GLY A 61 7.81 3.52 -16.50
CA GLY A 61 7.55 2.09 -16.64
C GLY A 61 6.88 1.75 -17.97
N ALA A 62 6.09 0.70 -17.98
CA ALA A 62 5.27 0.31 -19.13
C ALA A 62 4.12 1.32 -19.36
N ARG A 63 3.55 1.29 -20.57
CA ARG A 63 2.38 2.07 -20.90
C ARG A 63 1.22 1.15 -21.22
N ALA A 64 0.11 1.35 -20.55
CA ALA A 64 -1.10 0.56 -20.73
C ALA A 64 -1.58 0.57 -22.19
N GLY A 65 -2.05 -0.57 -22.67
CA GLY A 65 -2.35 -0.78 -24.08
C GLY A 65 -3.54 0.04 -24.57
N VAL A 66 -4.58 0.18 -23.76
CA VAL A 66 -5.86 0.87 -24.10
C VAL A 66 -5.90 2.28 -23.55
N SER A 67 -5.82 2.46 -22.24
CA SER A 67 -5.95 3.76 -21.54
C SER A 67 -4.76 4.70 -21.78
N LYS A 68 -3.60 4.14 -22.13
CA LYS A 68 -2.33 4.87 -22.25
C LYS A 68 -1.80 5.44 -20.92
N VAL A 69 -2.34 5.04 -19.78
CA VAL A 69 -1.84 5.36 -18.44
C VAL A 69 -0.45 4.76 -18.26
N TRP A 70 0.44 5.45 -17.57
CA TRP A 70 1.77 4.92 -17.25
C TRP A 70 1.71 3.97 -16.06
N GLU A 71 2.52 2.92 -16.09
CA GLU A 71 2.68 1.95 -15.00
C GLU A 71 2.94 2.62 -13.65
N LYS A 72 3.81 3.64 -13.61
CA LYS A 72 4.13 4.39 -12.39
C LYS A 72 2.91 4.95 -11.66
N GLU A 73 1.86 5.32 -12.39
CA GLU A 73 0.62 5.88 -11.83
C GLU A 73 -0.20 4.77 -11.14
N ILE A 74 -0.32 3.62 -11.81
CA ILE A 74 -1.04 2.47 -11.27
C ILE A 74 -0.27 1.86 -10.11
N ASN A 75 1.07 1.77 -10.21
CA ASN A 75 1.93 1.29 -9.11
C ASN A 75 1.75 2.15 -7.84
N LEU A 76 1.63 3.47 -7.99
CA LEU A 76 1.43 4.37 -6.85
C LEU A 76 0.07 4.14 -6.18
N GLN A 77 -1.00 3.99 -6.96
CA GLN A 77 -2.34 3.69 -6.46
C GLN A 77 -2.36 2.34 -5.74
N MET A 78 -1.84 1.30 -6.38
CA MET A 78 -1.79 -0.06 -5.82
C MET A 78 -0.95 -0.12 -4.55
N ALA A 79 0.21 0.54 -4.52
CA ALA A 79 1.04 0.63 -3.32
C ALA A 79 0.31 1.32 -2.16
N GLY A 80 -0.53 2.31 -2.45
CA GLY A 80 -1.45 2.92 -1.47
C GLY A 80 -2.46 1.94 -0.90
N GLN A 81 -3.01 1.04 -1.73
CA GLN A 81 -3.91 -0.03 -1.27
C GLN A 81 -3.15 -1.06 -0.41
N PHE A 82 -1.92 -1.43 -0.80
CA PHE A 82 -1.07 -2.31 0.01
C PHE A 82 -0.81 -1.71 1.38
N ARG A 83 -0.43 -0.42 1.44
CA ARG A 83 -0.26 0.28 2.71
C ARG A 83 -1.49 0.16 3.60
N GLN A 84 -2.66 0.49 3.07
CA GLN A 84 -3.91 0.45 3.85
C GLN A 84 -4.21 -0.95 4.41
N ALA A 85 -4.03 -2.00 3.60
CA ALA A 85 -4.26 -3.37 4.03
C ALA A 85 -3.27 -3.81 5.11
N LEU A 86 -1.99 -3.51 4.96
CA LEU A 86 -0.93 -3.87 5.90
C LEU A 86 -1.04 -3.09 7.22
N GLU A 87 -1.32 -1.78 7.17
CA GLU A 87 -1.54 -0.96 8.37
C GLU A 87 -2.77 -1.43 9.15
N LYS A 88 -3.85 -1.80 8.45
CA LYS A 88 -5.04 -2.39 9.07
C LYS A 88 -4.73 -3.72 9.78
N ALA A 89 -3.76 -4.48 9.29
CA ALA A 89 -3.25 -5.70 9.92
C ALA A 89 -2.24 -5.44 11.06
N GLY A 90 -1.89 -4.19 11.33
CA GLY A 90 -1.03 -3.75 12.44
C GLY A 90 0.42 -3.46 12.08
N ALA A 91 0.83 -3.55 10.81
CA ALA A 91 2.19 -3.23 10.39
C ALA A 91 2.47 -1.73 10.45
N ARG A 92 3.74 -1.37 10.69
CA ARG A 92 4.27 -0.05 10.33
C ARG A 92 4.68 -0.09 8.86
N VAL A 93 4.12 0.77 8.03
CA VAL A 93 4.45 0.82 6.60
C VAL A 93 5.29 2.04 6.26
N ILE A 94 6.35 1.82 5.49
CA ILE A 94 7.19 2.86 4.89
C ILE A 94 6.93 2.82 3.38
N MET A 95 6.49 3.93 2.81
CA MET A 95 6.33 4.08 1.36
C MET A 95 7.62 4.65 0.76
N THR A 96 8.11 4.10 -0.36
CA THR A 96 9.22 4.75 -1.07
C THR A 96 8.80 6.11 -1.65
N ARG A 97 7.59 6.22 -2.17
CA ARG A 97 7.01 7.47 -2.65
C ARG A 97 5.50 7.51 -2.44
N GLU A 98 4.98 8.71 -2.23
CA GLU A 98 3.54 8.99 -2.10
C GLU A 98 3.05 9.96 -3.20
N GLU A 99 3.93 10.30 -4.12
CA GLU A 99 3.70 11.19 -5.27
C GLU A 99 4.49 10.71 -6.49
N ASP A 100 4.27 11.31 -7.66
CA ASP A 100 5.04 11.02 -8.87
C ASP A 100 6.42 11.69 -8.80
N LYS A 101 7.40 10.96 -8.24
CA LYS A 101 8.79 11.41 -8.13
C LYS A 101 9.78 10.29 -8.34
N ALA A 102 11.01 10.64 -8.70
CA ALA A 102 12.22 9.85 -8.62
C ALA A 102 13.18 10.50 -7.62
N PHE A 103 14.10 9.73 -7.07
CA PHE A 103 15.08 10.19 -6.07
C PHE A 103 16.41 10.60 -6.71
N ALA A 104 16.60 10.29 -7.98
CA ALA A 104 17.77 10.67 -8.78
C ALA A 104 17.42 10.67 -10.26
N ASP A 105 18.27 11.31 -11.09
CA ASP A 105 18.09 11.42 -12.55
C ASP A 105 18.49 10.14 -13.32
N LYS A 106 18.99 9.12 -12.61
CA LYS A 106 19.43 7.86 -13.20
C LYS A 106 18.84 6.68 -12.43
N LYS A 107 18.53 5.60 -13.14
CA LYS A 107 17.84 4.43 -12.59
C LYS A 107 18.57 3.82 -11.39
N ARG A 108 19.89 3.59 -11.47
CA ARG A 108 20.62 2.93 -10.40
C ARG A 108 20.65 3.74 -9.11
N PRO A 109 21.03 5.04 -9.10
CA PRO A 109 20.95 5.88 -7.90
C PRO A 109 19.53 6.04 -7.35
N ASP A 110 18.48 6.04 -8.20
CA ASP A 110 17.09 6.06 -7.75
C ASP A 110 16.75 4.78 -6.95
N LEU A 111 17.09 3.61 -7.48
CA LEU A 111 16.88 2.33 -6.80
C LEU A 111 17.72 2.22 -5.53
N ASP A 112 18.97 2.72 -5.53
CA ASP A 112 19.83 2.77 -4.33
C ASP A 112 19.19 3.59 -3.21
N ALA A 113 18.60 4.74 -3.53
CA ALA A 113 17.88 5.58 -2.57
C ALA A 113 16.66 4.85 -1.96
N ARG A 114 15.90 4.12 -2.77
CA ARG A 114 14.76 3.31 -2.30
C ARG A 114 15.20 2.19 -1.35
N LEU A 115 16.29 1.48 -1.69
CA LEU A 115 16.88 0.45 -0.82
C LEU A 115 17.44 1.05 0.48
N GLN A 116 17.98 2.28 0.41
CA GLN A 116 18.44 2.99 1.60
C GLN A 116 17.29 3.32 2.56
N MET A 117 16.11 3.69 2.04
CA MET A 117 14.92 3.90 2.88
C MET A 117 14.52 2.64 3.67
N ALA A 118 14.69 1.44 3.10
CA ALA A 118 14.45 0.20 3.82
C ALA A 118 15.42 -0.01 4.98
N ARG A 119 16.73 0.31 4.78
CA ARG A 119 17.76 0.21 5.81
C ARG A 119 17.55 1.23 6.92
N ASP A 120 17.33 2.50 6.56
CA ASP A 120 17.13 3.60 7.51
C ASP A 120 15.87 3.38 8.35
N GLY A 121 14.83 2.84 7.72
CA GLY A 121 13.57 2.50 8.35
C GLY A 121 13.58 1.20 9.15
N GLN A 122 14.68 0.44 9.11
CA GLN A 122 14.80 -0.89 9.73
C GLN A 122 13.65 -1.81 9.30
N ALA A 123 13.39 -1.88 7.98
CA ALA A 123 12.32 -2.69 7.45
C ALA A 123 12.60 -4.18 7.65
N ASP A 124 11.61 -4.92 8.13
CA ASP A 124 11.65 -6.38 8.25
C ASP A 124 11.34 -7.08 6.93
N MET A 125 10.73 -6.36 5.98
CA MET A 125 10.30 -6.89 4.68
C MET A 125 10.22 -5.78 3.63
N LEU A 126 10.43 -6.15 2.35
CA LEU A 126 10.25 -5.27 1.20
C LEU A 126 9.24 -5.88 0.21
N LEU A 127 8.23 -5.10 -0.16
CA LEU A 127 7.25 -5.39 -1.22
C LEU A 127 7.39 -4.35 -2.33
N SER A 128 7.91 -4.73 -3.49
CA SER A 128 7.97 -3.85 -4.67
C SER A 128 6.76 -4.12 -5.57
N VAL A 129 6.04 -3.06 -5.94
CA VAL A 129 4.75 -3.11 -6.65
C VAL A 129 4.94 -2.70 -8.08
N HIS A 130 4.57 -3.58 -9.00
CA HIS A 130 4.71 -3.42 -10.43
C HIS A 130 3.51 -3.95 -11.22
N MET A 131 3.43 -3.57 -12.49
CA MET A 131 2.50 -4.10 -13.47
C MET A 131 3.28 -4.71 -14.63
N ASN A 132 2.98 -5.95 -14.93
CA ASN A 132 3.68 -6.69 -15.98
C ASN A 132 3.29 -6.17 -17.37
N GLN A 133 4.19 -6.36 -18.32
CA GLN A 133 3.93 -6.13 -19.74
C GLN A 133 4.58 -7.24 -20.58
N TYR A 134 3.86 -7.69 -21.59
CA TYR A 134 4.38 -8.70 -22.51
C TYR A 134 3.94 -8.36 -23.95
N HIS A 135 4.66 -8.86 -24.95
CA HIS A 135 4.33 -8.64 -26.37
C HIS A 135 2.98 -9.27 -26.79
N SER A 136 2.51 -10.28 -26.07
CA SER A 136 1.22 -10.92 -26.29
C SER A 136 0.16 -10.39 -25.33
N ALA A 137 -0.95 -9.89 -25.83
CA ALA A 137 -2.12 -9.50 -25.06
C ALA A 137 -2.88 -10.69 -24.41
N MET A 138 -2.47 -11.93 -24.70
CA MET A 138 -3.05 -13.14 -24.12
C MET A 138 -2.46 -13.52 -22.76
N GLU A 139 -1.31 -12.93 -22.39
CA GLU A 139 -0.70 -13.15 -21.08
C GLU A 139 -1.53 -12.49 -19.99
N SER A 140 -1.71 -13.20 -18.87
CA SER A 140 -2.56 -12.77 -17.77
C SER A 140 -2.13 -13.41 -16.45
N GLY A 141 -2.68 -12.91 -15.34
CA GLY A 141 -2.51 -13.40 -13.98
C GLY A 141 -1.37 -12.72 -13.21
N PRO A 142 -1.61 -12.36 -11.93
CA PRO A 142 -0.60 -11.78 -11.08
C PRO A 142 0.51 -12.77 -10.76
N GLN A 143 1.73 -12.28 -10.57
CA GLN A 143 2.90 -13.11 -10.33
C GLN A 143 3.87 -12.47 -9.35
N VAL A 144 4.41 -13.28 -8.42
CA VAL A 144 5.41 -12.82 -7.45
C VAL A 144 6.79 -13.29 -7.85
N PHE A 145 7.75 -12.38 -7.79
CA PHE A 145 9.16 -12.66 -8.02
C PHE A 145 9.97 -12.53 -6.74
N TYR A 146 10.98 -13.38 -6.59
CA TYR A 146 11.89 -13.40 -5.45
C TYR A 146 13.33 -13.64 -5.90
N ARG A 147 14.31 -13.29 -5.08
CA ARG A 147 15.73 -13.57 -5.36
C ARG A 147 16.05 -15.02 -5.04
N LYS A 148 16.66 -15.74 -6.01
CA LYS A 148 16.84 -17.20 -6.00
C LYS A 148 17.59 -17.75 -4.77
N ASP A 149 18.56 -17.00 -4.26
CA ASP A 149 19.44 -17.39 -3.15
C ASP A 149 18.87 -17.01 -1.77
N GLN A 150 17.63 -16.54 -1.68
CA GLN A 150 16.97 -16.12 -0.45
C GLN A 150 15.73 -16.96 -0.12
N GLU A 151 15.91 -17.94 0.77
CA GLU A 151 14.85 -18.87 1.17
C GLU A 151 13.65 -18.18 1.80
N ASN A 152 13.86 -17.17 2.66
CA ASN A 152 12.77 -16.41 3.27
C ASN A 152 11.95 -15.64 2.21
N SER A 153 12.59 -15.08 1.19
CA SER A 153 11.91 -14.44 0.06
C SER A 153 11.13 -15.45 -0.78
N ARG A 154 11.68 -16.65 -0.97
CA ARG A 154 10.99 -17.75 -1.65
C ARG A 154 9.73 -18.18 -0.90
N LEU A 155 9.81 -18.37 0.42
CA LEU A 155 8.66 -18.71 1.27
C LEU A 155 7.60 -17.61 1.20
N LEU A 156 7.99 -16.34 1.42
CA LEU A 156 7.11 -15.18 1.32
C LEU A 156 6.39 -15.11 -0.03
N SER A 157 7.15 -15.29 -1.13
CA SER A 157 6.57 -15.27 -2.48
C SER A 157 5.54 -16.38 -2.71
N GLY A 158 5.77 -17.55 -2.11
CA GLY A 158 4.82 -18.67 -2.14
C GLY A 158 3.52 -18.36 -1.42
N CYS A 159 3.58 -17.82 -0.20
CA CYS A 159 2.41 -17.42 0.59
C CYS A 159 1.59 -16.35 -0.16
N ILE A 160 2.23 -15.29 -0.66
CA ILE A 160 1.54 -14.23 -1.40
C ILE A 160 0.92 -14.77 -2.69
N GLN A 161 1.66 -15.56 -3.46
CA GLN A 161 1.14 -16.14 -4.71
C GLN A 161 -0.08 -17.02 -4.47
N ALA A 162 -0.04 -17.88 -3.45
CA ALA A 162 -1.16 -18.74 -3.08
C ALA A 162 -2.40 -17.94 -2.67
N ALA A 163 -2.21 -16.91 -1.83
CA ALA A 163 -3.30 -16.03 -1.40
C ALA A 163 -3.93 -15.27 -2.58
N MET A 164 -3.11 -14.75 -3.52
CA MET A 164 -3.62 -14.11 -4.73
C MET A 164 -4.43 -15.08 -5.61
N ILE A 165 -3.96 -16.31 -5.81
CA ILE A 165 -4.70 -17.32 -6.57
C ILE A 165 -6.03 -17.63 -5.89
N SER A 166 -6.00 -17.87 -4.58
CA SER A 166 -7.20 -18.22 -3.81
C SER A 166 -8.27 -17.13 -3.83
N ARG A 167 -7.87 -15.87 -3.62
CA ARG A 167 -8.82 -14.74 -3.51
C ARG A 167 -9.28 -14.21 -4.86
N LEU A 168 -8.37 -14.07 -5.83
CA LEU A 168 -8.66 -13.43 -7.11
C LEU A 168 -9.16 -14.40 -8.18
N GLN A 169 -8.89 -15.69 -8.04
CA GLN A 169 -9.23 -16.74 -8.99
C GLN A 169 -8.88 -16.33 -10.45
N PRO A 170 -7.61 -15.96 -10.71
CA PRO A 170 -7.22 -15.42 -11.99
C PRO A 170 -7.42 -16.44 -13.12
N ARG A 171 -7.70 -15.96 -14.33
CA ARG A 171 -7.85 -16.83 -15.51
C ARG A 171 -6.62 -17.72 -15.77
N LYS A 172 -5.42 -17.22 -15.44
CA LYS A 172 -4.16 -17.97 -15.51
C LYS A 172 -3.49 -17.94 -14.14
N GLU A 173 -3.43 -19.10 -13.51
CA GLU A 173 -2.66 -19.28 -12.30
C GLU A 173 -1.17 -19.31 -12.60
N ARG A 174 -0.43 -18.40 -12.00
CA ARG A 174 1.03 -18.34 -12.11
C ARG A 174 1.66 -18.90 -10.84
N LYS A 175 2.93 -19.30 -10.97
CA LYS A 175 3.75 -19.70 -9.82
C LYS A 175 4.70 -18.58 -9.47
N ALA A 176 5.02 -18.43 -8.19
CA ALA A 176 6.13 -17.58 -7.76
C ALA A 176 7.42 -18.04 -8.47
N MET A 177 8.23 -17.08 -8.90
CA MET A 177 9.39 -17.35 -9.76
C MET A 177 10.62 -16.57 -9.29
N ALA A 178 11.79 -17.18 -9.40
CA ALA A 178 13.04 -16.48 -9.17
C ALA A 178 13.28 -15.44 -10.27
N GLY A 179 13.70 -14.23 -9.86
CA GLY A 179 14.04 -13.13 -10.75
C GLY A 179 15.25 -12.35 -10.25
N ASP A 180 16.00 -11.76 -11.17
CA ASP A 180 17.16 -10.92 -10.84
C ASP A 180 16.76 -9.45 -10.90
N TYR A 181 16.01 -9.02 -9.89
CA TYR A 181 15.58 -7.63 -9.74
C TYR A 181 16.42 -6.93 -8.68
N TYR A 182 16.93 -5.75 -9.02
CA TYR A 182 17.82 -4.99 -8.13
C TYR A 182 17.17 -4.65 -6.79
N MET A 183 15.87 -4.36 -6.78
CA MET A 183 15.11 -4.08 -5.56
C MET A 183 15.07 -5.26 -4.57
N LEU A 184 15.35 -6.48 -5.02
CA LEU A 184 15.38 -7.68 -4.18
C LEU A 184 16.78 -8.00 -3.60
N SER A 185 17.72 -7.05 -3.64
CA SER A 185 19.12 -7.26 -3.24
C SER A 185 19.38 -7.13 -1.73
N LEU A 186 18.40 -6.76 -0.93
CA LEU A 186 18.53 -6.67 0.53
C LEU A 186 18.55 -8.06 1.18
N ASP A 187 19.17 -8.16 2.36
CA ASP A 187 19.22 -9.41 3.14
C ASP A 187 17.97 -9.61 4.02
N ILE A 188 16.87 -8.92 3.73
CA ILE A 188 15.54 -9.11 4.32
C ILE A 188 14.61 -9.80 3.31
N PRO A 189 13.53 -10.48 3.77
CA PRO A 189 12.52 -11.01 2.88
C PRO A 189 12.01 -9.94 1.91
N SER A 190 12.25 -10.14 0.61
CA SER A 190 11.97 -9.14 -0.41
C SER A 190 11.32 -9.79 -1.63
N VAL A 191 10.21 -9.23 -2.09
CA VAL A 191 9.49 -9.71 -3.27
C VAL A 191 9.07 -8.56 -4.17
N LEU A 192 8.95 -8.86 -5.46
CA LEU A 192 8.34 -7.98 -6.45
C LEU A 192 7.03 -8.61 -6.89
N VAL A 193 5.95 -7.85 -6.77
CA VAL A 193 4.59 -8.28 -7.10
C VAL A 193 4.20 -7.62 -8.43
N GLU A 194 4.13 -8.43 -9.48
CA GLU A 194 3.51 -8.07 -10.74
C GLU A 194 2.00 -8.30 -10.61
N CYS A 195 1.24 -7.21 -10.45
CA CYS A 195 -0.18 -7.27 -10.09
C CYS A 195 -1.09 -7.76 -11.23
N GLY A 196 -0.59 -7.78 -12.48
CA GLY A 196 -1.29 -8.17 -13.70
C GLY A 196 -0.62 -7.55 -14.92
N PHE A 197 -1.14 -7.81 -16.10
CA PHE A 197 -0.54 -7.41 -17.38
C PHE A 197 -1.21 -6.20 -18.00
N LEU A 198 -0.50 -5.08 -18.12
CA LEU A 198 -0.97 -3.87 -18.84
C LEU A 198 -1.12 -4.08 -20.35
N SER A 199 -0.51 -5.13 -20.90
CA SER A 199 -0.69 -5.55 -22.28
C SER A 199 -2.00 -6.30 -22.54
N ASN A 200 -2.68 -6.78 -21.49
CA ASN A 200 -3.96 -7.47 -21.57
C ASN A 200 -5.11 -6.48 -21.29
N PRO A 201 -6.01 -6.20 -22.26
CA PRO A 201 -7.07 -5.20 -22.07
C PRO A 201 -8.06 -5.51 -20.93
N GLU A 202 -8.31 -6.79 -20.63
CA GLU A 202 -9.18 -7.19 -19.53
C GLU A 202 -8.51 -6.91 -18.18
N GLU A 203 -7.23 -7.29 -18.04
CA GLU A 203 -6.46 -7.01 -16.82
C GLU A 203 -6.15 -5.52 -16.64
N GLU A 204 -5.83 -4.80 -17.73
CA GLU A 204 -5.68 -3.35 -17.66
C GLU A 204 -6.92 -2.69 -17.05
N LYS A 205 -8.14 -3.08 -17.49
CA LYS A 205 -9.38 -2.58 -16.93
C LYS A 205 -9.52 -2.91 -15.44
N MET A 206 -9.17 -4.13 -15.03
CA MET A 206 -9.20 -4.55 -13.63
C MET A 206 -8.17 -3.78 -12.79
N LEU A 207 -6.96 -3.61 -13.29
CA LEU A 207 -5.89 -2.89 -12.59
C LEU A 207 -6.19 -1.40 -12.38
N LEU A 208 -7.07 -0.82 -13.17
CA LEU A 208 -7.58 0.55 -13.02
C LEU A 208 -8.83 0.64 -12.14
N ASP A 209 -9.38 -0.48 -11.67
CA ASP A 209 -10.57 -0.54 -10.82
C ASP A 209 -10.18 -0.59 -9.34
N ASP A 210 -10.64 0.37 -8.54
CA ASP A 210 -10.32 0.50 -7.11
C ASP A 210 -10.74 -0.74 -6.30
N ALA A 211 -11.86 -1.37 -6.65
CA ALA A 211 -12.35 -2.55 -5.93
C ALA A 211 -11.44 -3.76 -6.17
N TYR A 212 -10.96 -3.95 -7.40
CA TYR A 212 -9.99 -4.98 -7.72
C TYR A 212 -8.63 -4.72 -7.06
N GLN A 213 -8.14 -3.48 -7.10
CA GLN A 213 -6.90 -3.09 -6.42
C GLN A 213 -6.97 -3.41 -4.92
N LYS A 214 -8.09 -3.12 -4.27
CA LYS A 214 -8.32 -3.44 -2.87
C LYS A 214 -8.32 -4.95 -2.62
N GLN A 215 -9.00 -5.74 -3.45
CA GLN A 215 -9.02 -7.20 -3.32
C GLN A 215 -7.62 -7.80 -3.47
N LEU A 216 -6.83 -7.30 -4.42
CA LEU A 216 -5.44 -7.73 -4.62
C LEU A 216 -4.57 -7.35 -3.42
N ALA A 217 -4.70 -6.14 -2.90
CA ALA A 217 -3.98 -5.71 -1.71
C ALA A 217 -4.32 -6.54 -0.46
N GLU A 218 -5.59 -6.90 -0.29
CA GLU A 218 -6.03 -7.80 0.78
C GLU A 218 -5.43 -9.20 0.61
N ALA A 219 -5.36 -9.74 -0.63
CA ALA A 219 -4.71 -11.02 -0.91
C ALA A 219 -3.21 -11.00 -0.57
N VAL A 220 -2.51 -9.94 -0.97
CA VAL A 220 -1.08 -9.76 -0.63
C VAL A 220 -0.89 -9.69 0.87
N CYS A 221 -1.72 -8.93 1.58
CA CYS A 221 -1.68 -8.82 3.04
C CYS A 221 -1.93 -10.18 3.73
N GLU A 222 -2.86 -10.99 3.24
CA GLU A 222 -3.09 -12.36 3.73
C GLU A 222 -1.83 -13.22 3.61
N GLY A 223 -1.19 -13.21 2.43
CA GLY A 223 0.06 -13.96 2.22
C GLY A 223 1.22 -13.48 3.11
N VAL A 224 1.30 -12.18 3.39
CA VAL A 224 2.28 -11.60 4.33
C VAL A 224 1.99 -12.08 5.76
N CYS A 225 0.72 -12.07 6.18
CA CYS A 225 0.32 -12.57 7.50
C CYS A 225 0.66 -14.05 7.66
N GLU A 226 0.37 -14.88 6.65
CA GLU A 226 0.72 -16.30 6.64
C GLU A 226 2.22 -16.52 6.78
N TYR A 227 3.03 -15.79 6.02
CA TYR A 227 4.49 -15.85 6.11
C TYR A 227 4.98 -15.59 7.55
N PHE A 228 4.54 -14.51 8.19
CA PHE A 228 4.97 -14.19 9.56
C PHE A 228 4.46 -15.20 10.60
N ALA A 229 3.27 -15.76 10.40
CA ALA A 229 2.75 -16.84 11.26
C ALA A 229 3.64 -18.08 11.18
N LEU A 230 4.05 -18.51 9.98
CA LEU A 230 4.98 -19.63 9.78
C LEU A 230 6.35 -19.36 10.43
N LYS A 231 6.89 -18.14 10.27
CA LYS A 231 8.18 -17.76 10.88
C LYS A 231 8.12 -17.67 12.41
N SER A 232 6.97 -17.39 12.98
CA SER A 232 6.79 -17.36 14.43
C SER A 232 6.79 -18.77 15.02
N THR A 233 6.22 -19.75 14.34
CA THR A 233 6.22 -21.16 14.78
C THR A 233 7.62 -21.79 14.71
N GLU A 234 8.42 -21.49 13.66
CA GLU A 234 9.80 -21.97 13.55
C GLU A 234 10.73 -21.48 14.69
N LYS A 235 10.45 -20.34 15.32
CA LYS A 235 11.25 -19.81 16.44
C LYS A 235 10.91 -20.44 17.80
N MET A 236 9.81 -21.19 17.88
CA MET A 236 9.33 -21.79 19.13
C MET A 236 9.74 -23.28 19.25
N GLU A 237 10.22 -23.89 18.17
CA GLU A 237 10.83 -25.23 18.12
C GLU A 237 12.35 -25.15 18.29
#